data_d3436cabb926ce8046d5b7b1499fe2ed
#
_entry.id   d3436cabb926ce8046d5b7b1499fe2ed
#
_cell.length_a   1.000
_cell.length_b   1.000
_cell.length_c   1.000
_cell.angle_alpha   90.00
_cell.angle_beta   90.00
_cell.angle_gamma   90.00
#
_symmetry.space_group_name_H-M   'P 1'
#
loop_
_entity.id
_entity.type
_entity.pdbx_description
1 polymer ?
#
loop_
_entity_poly.entity_id
_entity_poly.type
_entity_poly.pdbx_seq_one_letter_code
_entity_poly.pdbx_strand_id
1 'polypeptide(L)'
;MEYYGYILLKFVIGFVIVITHLNLSGKTQLSQMTPVDFIGNFVLGGIIGGVIYSDSIPLYQYVVVLLIGVGLISLLNAISKHCNFFRSVTIGNPIPIIKNGRFLMENILAKKNKIDILNVSSQLHAQGIHAFQEIVYAQIEPGGQITAVCEGNELPSIIIMKNGRARPYELQEINKDEEWLSQTIREHGIENKDIFIV
;
A
#
# COMPACT_ATOMS: atom_id res chain seq x y z
N MET A 1 38.64 -17.29 15.85
CA MET A 1 37.30 -17.59 16.43
C MET A 1 36.55 -16.33 16.79
N GLU A 2 37.19 -15.30 17.31
CA GLU A 2 36.57 -14.01 17.67
C GLU A 2 35.93 -13.30 16.45
N TYR A 3 36.54 -13.31 15.30
CA TYR A 3 36.02 -12.70 14.07
C TYR A 3 34.65 -13.23 13.67
N TYR A 4 34.47 -14.55 13.60
CA TYR A 4 33.16 -15.13 13.28
C TYR A 4 32.11 -14.92 14.37
N GLY A 5 32.55 -14.85 15.63
CA GLY A 5 31.63 -14.48 16.74
C GLY A 5 31.12 -13.06 16.61
N TYR A 6 31.97 -12.12 16.18
CA TYR A 6 31.59 -10.74 15.95
C TYR A 6 30.63 -10.58 14.74
N ILE A 7 30.87 -11.32 13.67
CA ILE A 7 29.94 -11.41 12.51
C ILE A 7 28.59 -11.95 12.95
N LEU A 8 28.58 -13.05 13.70
CA LEU A 8 27.34 -13.64 14.20
C LEU A 8 26.55 -12.65 15.07
N LEU A 9 27.25 -11.91 15.95
CA LEU A 9 26.63 -10.88 16.79
C LEU A 9 25.97 -9.78 15.94
N LYS A 10 26.65 -9.28 14.90
CA LYS A 10 26.08 -8.29 13.98
C LYS A 10 24.86 -8.85 13.26
N PHE A 11 24.87 -10.11 12.81
CA PHE A 11 23.71 -10.76 12.20
C PHE A 11 22.52 -10.80 13.16
N VAL A 12 22.72 -11.29 14.38
CA VAL A 12 21.65 -11.40 15.38
C VAL A 12 21.04 -10.04 15.66
N ILE A 13 21.86 -9.01 15.88
CA ILE A 13 21.37 -7.65 16.13
C ILE A 13 20.61 -7.11 14.92
N GLY A 14 21.13 -7.30 13.71
CA GLY A 14 20.47 -6.88 12.47
C GLY A 14 19.10 -7.53 12.31
N PHE A 15 19.00 -8.85 12.50
CA PHE A 15 17.72 -9.56 12.45
C PHE A 15 16.75 -9.09 13.53
N VAL A 16 17.21 -8.92 14.76
CA VAL A 16 16.34 -8.42 15.85
C VAL A 16 15.78 -7.05 15.53
N ILE A 17 16.60 -6.12 15.02
CA ILE A 17 16.15 -4.77 14.64
C ILE A 17 15.12 -4.84 13.51
N VAL A 18 15.39 -5.59 12.43
CA VAL A 18 14.47 -5.69 11.27
C VAL A 18 13.16 -6.38 11.65
N ILE A 19 13.22 -7.50 12.37
CA ILE A 19 12.01 -8.21 12.83
C ILE A 19 11.18 -7.32 13.76
N THR A 20 11.82 -6.62 14.68
CA THR A 20 11.12 -5.68 15.58
C THR A 20 10.46 -4.57 14.79
N HIS A 21 11.15 -4.00 13.79
CA HIS A 21 10.56 -2.98 12.92
C HIS A 21 9.33 -3.51 12.17
N LEU A 22 9.40 -4.70 11.58
CA LEU A 22 8.26 -5.32 10.88
C LEU A 22 7.07 -5.53 11.81
N ASN A 23 7.30 -6.07 13.01
CA ASN A 23 6.26 -6.29 14.00
C ASN A 23 5.62 -4.97 14.48
N LEU A 24 6.42 -3.95 14.77
CA LEU A 24 5.90 -2.63 15.19
C LEU A 24 5.14 -1.92 14.06
N SER A 25 5.51 -2.16 12.81
CA SER A 25 4.80 -1.62 11.64
C SER A 25 3.43 -2.28 11.43
N GLY A 26 3.13 -3.38 12.13
CA GLY A 26 1.88 -4.14 11.98
C GLY A 26 1.75 -4.86 10.64
N LYS A 27 2.85 -5.01 9.88
CA LYS A 27 2.89 -5.58 8.53
C LYS A 27 3.62 -6.93 8.56
N THR A 28 3.03 -7.89 9.26
CA THR A 28 3.62 -9.23 9.42
C THR A 28 3.47 -10.12 8.19
N GLN A 29 2.59 -9.74 7.24
CA GLN A 29 2.37 -10.47 6.00
C GLN A 29 2.90 -9.66 4.80
N LEU A 30 3.51 -10.35 3.83
CA LEU A 30 4.01 -9.73 2.59
C LEU A 30 2.92 -9.01 1.80
N SER A 31 1.68 -9.52 1.85
CA SER A 31 0.52 -8.90 1.19
C SER A 31 0.13 -7.53 1.77
N GLN A 32 0.60 -7.19 2.97
CA GLN A 32 0.34 -5.92 3.64
C GLN A 32 1.47 -4.90 3.44
N MET A 33 2.59 -5.33 2.82
CA MET A 33 3.73 -4.45 2.59
C MET A 33 3.47 -3.49 1.44
N THR A 34 3.82 -2.24 1.65
CA THR A 34 3.84 -1.23 0.59
C THR A 34 5.14 -1.32 -0.22
N PRO A 35 5.21 -0.75 -1.44
CA PRO A 35 6.46 -0.63 -2.18
C PRO A 35 7.59 0.04 -1.38
N VAL A 36 7.26 1.01 -0.51
CA VAL A 36 8.22 1.68 0.37
C VAL A 36 8.80 0.72 1.39
N ASP A 37 7.97 -0.15 2.00
CA ASP A 37 8.45 -1.17 2.94
C ASP A 37 9.38 -2.15 2.25
N PHE A 38 9.01 -2.57 1.03
CA PHE A 38 9.78 -3.53 0.25
C PHE A 38 11.18 -2.98 -0.08
N ILE A 39 11.24 -1.77 -0.67
CA ILE A 39 12.49 -1.08 -0.97
C ILE A 39 13.29 -0.82 0.31
N GLY A 40 12.62 -0.39 1.38
CA GLY A 40 13.26 -0.14 2.68
C GLY A 40 13.93 -1.38 3.26
N ASN A 41 13.28 -2.55 3.15
CA ASN A 41 13.88 -3.81 3.61
C ASN A 41 15.09 -4.21 2.78
N PHE A 42 15.12 -3.94 1.46
CA PHE A 42 16.32 -4.13 0.65
C PHE A 42 17.46 -3.20 1.08
N VAL A 43 17.17 -1.95 1.40
CA VAL A 43 18.18 -1.00 1.89
C VAL A 43 18.73 -1.47 3.23
N LEU A 44 17.88 -1.90 4.17
CA LEU A 44 18.34 -2.45 5.45
C LEU A 44 19.18 -3.71 5.27
N GLY A 45 18.77 -4.62 4.39
CA GLY A 45 19.54 -5.80 4.02
C GLY A 45 20.90 -5.44 3.41
N GLY A 46 20.95 -4.41 2.57
CA GLY A 46 22.17 -3.85 2.00
C GLY A 46 23.13 -3.29 3.07
N ILE A 47 22.59 -2.56 4.06
CA ILE A 47 23.37 -2.05 5.20
C ILE A 47 23.94 -3.23 6.01
N ILE A 48 23.12 -4.22 6.34
CA ILE A 48 23.57 -5.42 7.06
C ILE A 48 24.67 -6.11 6.27
N GLY A 49 24.45 -6.43 5.00
CA GLY A 49 25.41 -7.13 4.15
C GLY A 49 26.71 -6.37 3.93
N GLY A 50 26.65 -5.04 3.78
CA GLY A 50 27.81 -4.19 3.56
C GLY A 50 28.71 -4.01 4.79
N VAL A 51 28.12 -4.07 5.98
CA VAL A 51 28.85 -3.80 7.24
C VAL A 51 29.30 -5.07 7.96
N ILE A 52 28.66 -6.20 7.65
CA ILE A 52 28.82 -7.42 8.45
C ILE A 52 30.25 -7.95 8.47
N TYR A 53 30.96 -7.84 7.34
CA TYR A 53 32.36 -8.31 7.20
C TYR A 53 33.41 -7.23 7.53
N SER A 54 32.96 -6.02 7.88
CA SER A 54 33.88 -4.90 8.15
C SER A 54 34.28 -4.86 9.62
N ASP A 55 35.56 -5.05 9.90
CA ASP A 55 36.13 -4.88 11.25
C ASP A 55 36.36 -3.41 11.61
N SER A 56 36.38 -2.51 10.61
CA SER A 56 36.60 -1.08 10.81
C SER A 56 35.36 -0.36 11.34
N ILE A 57 34.18 -0.96 11.21
CA ILE A 57 32.92 -0.39 11.67
C ILE A 57 32.55 -1.02 13.02
N PRO A 58 32.64 -0.25 14.12
CA PRO A 58 32.30 -0.74 15.44
C PRO A 58 30.78 -0.99 15.56
N LEU A 59 30.41 -1.88 16.47
CA LEU A 59 29.01 -2.34 16.64
C LEU A 59 28.01 -1.19 16.87
N TYR A 60 28.40 -0.16 17.63
CA TYR A 60 27.52 0.97 17.91
C TYR A 60 27.19 1.77 16.64
N GLN A 61 28.16 1.98 15.73
CA GLN A 61 27.91 2.66 14.46
C GLN A 61 26.98 1.83 13.56
N TYR A 62 27.18 0.52 13.51
CA TYR A 62 26.29 -0.39 12.79
C TYR A 62 24.85 -0.29 13.28
N VAL A 63 24.63 -0.33 14.60
CA VAL A 63 23.30 -0.19 15.21
C VAL A 63 22.67 1.17 14.89
N VAL A 64 23.45 2.26 15.03
CA VAL A 64 22.96 3.62 14.73
C VAL A 64 22.53 3.74 13.27
N VAL A 65 23.31 3.23 12.32
CA VAL A 65 22.95 3.29 10.88
C VAL A 65 21.68 2.49 10.59
N LEU A 66 21.51 1.31 11.21
CA LEU A 66 20.27 0.53 11.08
C LEU A 66 19.06 1.28 11.66
N LEU A 67 19.21 1.91 12.82
CA LEU A 67 18.13 2.69 13.44
C LEU A 67 17.77 3.93 12.60
N ILE A 68 18.74 4.58 11.96
CA ILE A 68 18.48 5.67 11.00
C ILE A 68 17.67 5.11 9.80
N GLY A 69 18.06 3.96 9.26
CA GLY A 69 17.33 3.32 8.16
C GLY A 69 15.88 2.99 8.52
N VAL A 70 15.68 2.36 9.67
CA VAL A 70 14.34 2.07 10.23
C VAL A 70 13.53 3.36 10.45
N GLY A 71 14.16 4.40 11.00
CA GLY A 71 13.52 5.70 11.23
C GLY A 71 13.07 6.35 9.92
N LEU A 72 13.88 6.31 8.87
CA LEU A 72 13.52 6.85 7.55
C LEU A 72 12.35 6.08 6.92
N ILE A 73 12.35 4.76 6.97
CA ILE A 73 11.24 3.94 6.46
C ILE A 73 9.95 4.27 7.22
N SER A 74 10.02 4.35 8.55
CA SER A 74 8.88 4.69 9.41
C SER A 74 8.35 6.09 9.12
N LEU A 75 9.23 7.06 8.90
CA LEU A 75 8.89 8.43 8.53
C LEU A 75 8.20 8.48 7.17
N LEU A 76 8.75 7.81 6.15
CA LEU A 76 8.14 7.72 4.82
C LEU A 76 6.74 7.09 4.88
N ASN A 77 6.58 6.02 5.64
CA ASN A 77 5.28 5.40 5.86
C ASN A 77 4.29 6.32 6.59
N ALA A 78 4.75 7.09 7.57
CA ALA A 78 3.91 8.07 8.27
C ALA A 78 3.46 9.18 7.32
N ILE A 79 4.37 9.73 6.49
CA ILE A 79 4.04 10.73 5.47
C ILE A 79 3.04 10.17 4.47
N SER A 80 3.24 8.94 3.97
CA SER A 80 2.34 8.28 3.03
C SER A 80 0.93 8.06 3.59
N LYS A 81 0.80 7.85 4.90
CA LYS A 81 -0.51 7.71 5.56
C LYS A 81 -1.25 9.05 5.69
N HIS A 82 -0.53 10.17 5.82
CA HIS A 82 -1.11 11.47 6.10
C HIS A 82 -1.28 12.36 4.85
N CYS A 83 -0.54 12.08 3.78
CA CYS A 83 -0.59 12.87 2.54
C CYS A 83 -1.13 12.03 1.38
N ASN A 84 -2.32 12.36 0.87
CA ASN A 84 -2.95 11.65 -0.25
C ASN A 84 -2.06 11.66 -1.51
N PHE A 85 -1.36 12.75 -1.78
CA PHE A 85 -0.41 12.84 -2.89
C PHE A 85 0.72 11.81 -2.77
N PHE A 86 1.36 11.73 -1.61
CA PHE A 86 2.42 10.75 -1.35
C PHE A 86 1.89 9.31 -1.42
N ARG A 87 0.66 9.08 -0.92
CA ARG A 87 0.01 7.78 -1.01
C ARG A 87 -0.16 7.33 -2.47
N SER A 88 -0.62 8.22 -3.35
CA SER A 88 -0.78 7.92 -4.78
C SER A 88 0.54 7.54 -5.46
N VAL A 89 1.64 8.18 -5.07
CA VAL A 89 2.97 7.92 -5.63
C VAL A 89 3.60 6.65 -5.03
N THR A 90 3.41 6.40 -3.73
CA THR A 90 4.09 5.31 -3.01
C THR A 90 3.32 4.00 -3.00
N ILE A 91 1.99 4.05 -3.02
CA ILE A 91 1.11 2.88 -2.97
C ILE A 91 0.40 2.69 -4.31
N GLY A 92 -0.02 3.77 -4.95
CA GLY A 92 -0.86 3.79 -6.15
C GLY A 92 -2.35 3.93 -5.81
N ASN A 93 -3.15 4.11 -6.86
CA ASN A 93 -4.60 4.13 -6.76
C ASN A 93 -5.17 2.87 -7.41
N PRO A 94 -6.34 2.38 -6.96
CA PRO A 94 -7.06 1.33 -7.68
C PRO A 94 -7.36 1.75 -9.11
N ILE A 95 -7.32 0.81 -10.04
CA ILE A 95 -7.59 1.04 -11.45
C ILE A 95 -8.88 0.32 -11.82
N PRO A 96 -10.01 1.01 -11.98
CA PRO A 96 -11.25 0.38 -12.42
C PRO A 96 -11.09 -0.12 -13.87
N ILE A 97 -11.48 -1.37 -14.11
CA ILE A 97 -11.41 -2.04 -15.41
C ILE A 97 -12.78 -2.41 -15.96
N ILE A 98 -13.76 -2.64 -15.09
CA ILE A 98 -15.17 -2.85 -15.45
C ILE A 98 -16.03 -1.95 -14.57
N LYS A 99 -17.00 -1.23 -15.19
CA LYS A 99 -17.98 -0.40 -14.49
C LYS A 99 -19.33 -0.53 -15.19
N ASN A 100 -20.38 -0.80 -14.42
CA ASN A 100 -21.74 -1.05 -14.94
C ASN A 100 -21.77 -2.13 -16.03
N GLY A 101 -21.05 -3.24 -15.84
CA GLY A 101 -20.97 -4.33 -16.79
C GLY A 101 -20.20 -4.04 -18.09
N ARG A 102 -19.48 -2.91 -18.16
CA ARG A 102 -18.73 -2.50 -19.36
C ARG A 102 -17.25 -2.35 -19.09
N PHE A 103 -16.43 -2.83 -20.01
CA PHE A 103 -14.98 -2.63 -19.93
C PHE A 103 -14.61 -1.16 -20.11
N LEU A 104 -13.77 -0.65 -19.23
CA LEU A 104 -13.17 0.68 -19.33
C LEU A 104 -11.89 0.60 -20.18
N MET A 105 -12.06 0.59 -21.50
CA MET A 105 -10.96 0.41 -22.45
C MET A 105 -9.87 1.48 -22.32
N GLU A 106 -10.23 2.70 -21.91
CA GLU A 106 -9.25 3.77 -21.63
C GLU A 106 -8.25 3.36 -20.55
N ASN A 107 -8.72 2.73 -19.47
CA ASN A 107 -7.87 2.27 -18.40
C ASN A 107 -7.08 1.02 -18.80
N ILE A 108 -7.70 0.10 -19.52
CA ILE A 108 -7.08 -1.18 -19.92
C ILE A 108 -5.96 -0.94 -20.93
N LEU A 109 -6.17 -0.08 -21.92
CA LEU A 109 -5.21 0.21 -22.98
C LEU A 109 -4.18 1.28 -22.60
N ALA A 110 -4.37 1.97 -21.47
CA ALA A 110 -3.44 2.99 -21.03
C ALA A 110 -2.05 2.40 -20.75
N LYS A 111 -1.05 2.78 -21.53
CA LYS A 111 0.35 2.30 -21.41
C LYS A 111 0.92 2.46 -20.00
N LYS A 112 0.47 3.47 -19.24
CA LYS A 112 0.90 3.71 -17.85
C LYS A 112 0.45 2.60 -16.88
N ASN A 113 -0.69 1.95 -17.16
CA ASN A 113 -1.30 0.98 -16.26
C ASN A 113 -0.72 -0.43 -16.42
N LYS A 114 -0.11 -0.75 -17.60
CA LYS A 114 0.53 -2.04 -17.89
C LYS A 114 -0.33 -3.25 -17.52
N ILE A 115 -1.64 -3.18 -17.84
CA ILE A 115 -2.59 -4.24 -17.48
C ILE A 115 -2.40 -5.43 -18.40
N ASP A 116 -2.20 -6.60 -17.79
CA ASP A 116 -2.21 -7.90 -18.47
C ASP A 116 -3.58 -8.56 -18.27
N ILE A 117 -4.38 -8.57 -19.32
CA ILE A 117 -5.74 -9.13 -19.28
C ILE A 117 -5.76 -10.64 -19.02
N LEU A 118 -4.71 -11.37 -19.36
CA LEU A 118 -4.61 -12.80 -19.06
C LEU A 118 -4.42 -13.03 -17.56
N ASN A 119 -3.61 -12.21 -16.91
CA ASN A 119 -3.46 -12.23 -15.48
C ASN A 119 -4.77 -11.86 -14.78
N VAL A 120 -5.47 -10.82 -15.27
CA VAL A 120 -6.82 -10.45 -14.80
C VAL A 120 -7.77 -11.65 -14.87
N SER A 121 -7.85 -12.32 -16.02
CA SER A 121 -8.69 -13.50 -16.19
C SER A 121 -8.34 -14.62 -15.20
N SER A 122 -7.05 -14.91 -15.03
CA SER A 122 -6.59 -15.95 -14.09
C SER A 122 -6.98 -15.65 -12.65
N GLN A 123 -6.85 -14.38 -12.22
CA GLN A 123 -7.24 -13.97 -10.86
C GLN A 123 -8.76 -14.03 -10.65
N LEU A 124 -9.56 -13.69 -11.65
CA LEU A 124 -11.03 -13.82 -11.60
C LEU A 124 -11.45 -15.29 -11.52
N HIS A 125 -10.83 -16.16 -12.31
CA HIS A 125 -11.08 -17.61 -12.22
C HIS A 125 -10.72 -18.16 -10.85
N ALA A 126 -9.64 -17.70 -10.22
CA ALA A 126 -9.28 -18.09 -8.86
C ALA A 126 -10.30 -17.65 -7.80
N GLN A 127 -11.09 -16.60 -8.09
CA GLN A 127 -12.21 -16.14 -7.27
C GLN A 127 -13.54 -16.86 -7.60
N GLY A 128 -13.53 -17.81 -8.53
CA GLY A 128 -14.73 -18.55 -8.98
C GLY A 128 -15.56 -17.80 -10.02
N ILE A 129 -15.05 -16.70 -10.58
CA ILE A 129 -15.73 -15.92 -11.63
C ILE A 129 -15.21 -16.38 -12.98
N HIS A 130 -16.03 -17.11 -13.72
CA HIS A 130 -15.62 -17.74 -14.99
C HIS A 130 -16.04 -16.96 -16.22
N ALA A 131 -17.02 -16.05 -16.11
CA ALA A 131 -17.54 -15.26 -17.22
C ALA A 131 -17.46 -13.77 -16.91
N PHE A 132 -16.84 -13.00 -17.80
CA PHE A 132 -16.76 -11.54 -17.67
C PHE A 132 -18.13 -10.85 -17.71
N GLN A 133 -19.13 -11.49 -18.35
CA GLN A 133 -20.49 -10.97 -18.44
C GLN A 133 -21.21 -10.89 -17.10
N GLU A 134 -20.80 -11.67 -16.12
CA GLU A 134 -21.37 -11.68 -14.78
C GLU A 134 -20.86 -10.50 -13.92
N ILE A 135 -19.81 -9.80 -14.38
CA ILE A 135 -19.13 -8.78 -13.60
C ILE A 135 -19.77 -7.42 -13.86
N VAL A 136 -20.35 -6.84 -12.82
CA VAL A 136 -20.89 -5.45 -12.85
C VAL A 136 -19.77 -4.44 -12.62
N TYR A 137 -18.85 -4.75 -11.70
CA TYR A 137 -17.74 -3.90 -11.33
C TYR A 137 -16.47 -4.72 -11.11
N ALA A 138 -15.34 -4.25 -11.60
CA ALA A 138 -14.03 -4.79 -11.24
C ALA A 138 -12.95 -3.71 -11.28
N GLN A 139 -12.01 -3.80 -10.34
CA GLN A 139 -10.83 -2.95 -10.27
C GLN A 139 -9.59 -3.74 -9.93
N ILE A 140 -8.44 -3.24 -10.38
CA ILE A 140 -7.12 -3.73 -9.98
C ILE A 140 -6.67 -2.88 -8.80
N GLU A 141 -6.45 -3.52 -7.66
CA GLU A 141 -5.92 -2.87 -6.46
C GLU A 141 -4.44 -2.46 -6.65
N PRO A 142 -3.93 -1.51 -5.86
CA PRO A 142 -2.52 -1.10 -5.94
C PRO A 142 -1.53 -2.25 -5.76
N GLY A 143 -1.93 -3.32 -5.06
CA GLY A 143 -1.14 -4.54 -4.88
C GLY A 143 -1.22 -5.52 -6.06
N GLY A 144 -1.95 -5.17 -7.15
CA GLY A 144 -2.15 -6.02 -8.31
C GLY A 144 -3.23 -7.10 -8.15
N GLN A 145 -3.91 -7.15 -7.00
CA GLN A 145 -5.07 -8.02 -6.77
C GLN A 145 -6.30 -7.45 -7.44
N ILE A 146 -7.29 -8.30 -7.75
CA ILE A 146 -8.53 -7.87 -8.37
C ILE A 146 -9.66 -7.95 -7.37
N THR A 147 -10.40 -6.86 -7.23
CA THR A 147 -11.70 -6.82 -6.59
C THR A 147 -12.77 -6.85 -7.68
N ALA A 148 -13.67 -7.82 -7.62
CA ALA A 148 -14.76 -7.94 -8.60
C ALA A 148 -16.09 -8.14 -7.89
N VAL A 149 -17.15 -7.62 -8.50
CA VAL A 149 -18.54 -7.74 -8.04
C VAL A 149 -19.39 -8.25 -9.19
N CYS A 150 -20.08 -9.36 -8.96
CA CYS A 150 -20.99 -9.95 -9.93
C CYS A 150 -22.42 -9.41 -9.76
N GLU A 151 -23.24 -9.65 -10.77
CA GLU A 151 -24.65 -9.26 -10.79
C GLU A 151 -25.41 -9.89 -9.59
N GLY A 152 -26.23 -9.09 -8.92
CA GLY A 152 -26.95 -9.50 -7.70
C GLY A 152 -26.22 -9.26 -6.39
N ASN A 153 -24.95 -8.86 -6.42
CA ASN A 153 -24.19 -8.45 -5.24
C ASN A 153 -24.17 -6.92 -5.09
N GLU A 154 -24.07 -6.44 -3.86
CA GLU A 154 -23.89 -5.00 -3.60
C GLU A 154 -22.51 -4.54 -4.07
N LEU A 155 -22.46 -3.33 -4.65
CA LEU A 155 -21.19 -2.71 -5.03
C LEU A 155 -20.34 -2.44 -3.77
N PRO A 156 -19.00 -2.53 -3.87
CA PRO A 156 -18.13 -2.18 -2.77
C PRO A 156 -18.37 -0.73 -2.33
N SER A 157 -18.43 -0.50 -1.03
CA SER A 157 -18.48 0.86 -0.48
C SER A 157 -17.20 1.62 -0.84
N ILE A 158 -17.36 2.85 -1.30
CA ILE A 158 -16.24 3.75 -1.62
C ILE A 158 -16.02 4.68 -0.43
N ILE A 159 -14.83 4.64 0.16
CA ILE A 159 -14.47 5.54 1.25
C ILE A 159 -14.06 6.90 0.67
N ILE A 160 -14.94 7.88 0.77
CA ILE A 160 -14.76 9.23 0.22
C ILE A 160 -14.10 10.21 1.21
N MET A 161 -14.08 9.88 2.51
CA MET A 161 -13.36 10.62 3.54
C MET A 161 -12.71 9.68 4.55
N LYS A 162 -11.51 10.02 5.02
CA LYS A 162 -10.79 9.28 6.05
C LYS A 162 -10.06 10.22 7.00
N ASN A 163 -10.23 10.03 8.30
CA ASN A 163 -9.61 10.86 9.35
C ASN A 163 -9.83 12.36 9.11
N GLY A 164 -11.06 12.76 8.78
CA GLY A 164 -11.43 14.14 8.50
C GLY A 164 -10.90 14.73 7.19
N ARG A 165 -10.27 13.93 6.32
CA ARG A 165 -9.71 14.38 5.04
C ARG A 165 -10.45 13.74 3.88
N ALA A 166 -10.89 14.58 2.95
CA ALA A 166 -11.50 14.15 1.70
C ALA A 166 -10.51 13.34 0.85
N ARG A 167 -11.05 12.45 0.04
CA ARG A 167 -10.31 11.65 -0.94
C ARG A 167 -10.78 12.04 -2.34
N PRO A 168 -10.11 13.02 -2.99
CA PRO A 168 -10.60 13.62 -4.24
C PRO A 168 -10.77 12.62 -5.38
N TYR A 169 -9.88 11.62 -5.46
CA TYR A 169 -9.95 10.58 -6.49
C TYR A 169 -11.25 9.77 -6.37
N GLU A 170 -11.60 9.34 -5.18
CA GLU A 170 -12.80 8.56 -4.91
C GLU A 170 -14.08 9.38 -5.05
N LEU A 171 -14.02 10.68 -4.72
CA LEU A 171 -15.12 11.61 -5.00
C LEU A 171 -15.39 11.75 -6.50
N GLN A 172 -14.35 11.83 -7.32
CA GLN A 172 -14.48 11.89 -8.77
C GLN A 172 -15.12 10.61 -9.34
N GLU A 173 -14.84 9.45 -8.77
CA GLU A 173 -15.44 8.18 -9.20
C GLU A 173 -16.96 8.15 -9.04
N ILE A 174 -17.49 8.86 -8.04
CA ILE A 174 -18.94 9.01 -7.81
C ILE A 174 -19.50 10.29 -8.43
N ASN A 175 -18.71 11.02 -9.25
CA ASN A 175 -19.05 12.30 -9.86
C ASN A 175 -19.45 13.37 -8.82
N LYS A 176 -18.70 13.43 -7.71
CA LYS A 176 -18.86 14.42 -6.63
C LYS A 176 -17.52 15.13 -6.38
N ASP A 177 -17.58 16.27 -5.72
CA ASP A 177 -16.45 17.10 -5.35
C ASP A 177 -16.35 17.30 -3.82
N GLU A 178 -15.30 17.97 -3.39
CA GLU A 178 -15.10 18.27 -1.97
C GLU A 178 -16.12 19.28 -1.42
N GLU A 179 -16.70 20.14 -2.28
CA GLU A 179 -17.72 21.10 -1.88
C GLU A 179 -19.01 20.36 -1.51
N TRP A 180 -19.44 19.44 -2.37
CA TRP A 180 -20.58 18.56 -2.09
C TRP A 180 -20.40 17.78 -0.78
N LEU A 181 -19.20 17.18 -0.58
CA LEU A 181 -18.91 16.42 0.63
C LEU A 181 -19.00 17.31 1.88
N SER A 182 -18.39 18.50 1.82
CA SER A 182 -18.39 19.46 2.93
C SER A 182 -19.79 19.95 3.27
N GLN A 183 -20.63 20.16 2.26
CA GLN A 183 -22.01 20.54 2.45
C GLN A 183 -22.82 19.41 3.11
N THR A 184 -22.70 18.19 2.59
CA THR A 184 -23.39 17.01 3.12
C THR A 184 -23.05 16.77 4.59
N ILE A 185 -21.77 16.87 4.96
CA ILE A 185 -21.32 16.69 6.35
C ILE A 185 -21.93 17.76 7.27
N ARG A 186 -21.97 19.04 6.83
CA ARG A 186 -22.57 20.14 7.59
C ARG A 186 -24.08 19.94 7.80
N GLU A 187 -24.79 19.48 6.77
CA GLU A 187 -26.23 19.19 6.84
C GLU A 187 -26.56 18.13 7.90
N HIS A 188 -25.63 17.18 8.14
CA HIS A 188 -25.75 16.18 9.19
C HIS A 188 -25.22 16.64 10.56
N GLY A 189 -24.73 17.89 10.67
CA GLY A 189 -24.26 18.46 11.93
C GLY A 189 -22.98 17.82 12.48
N ILE A 190 -22.17 17.19 11.63
CA ILE A 190 -20.95 16.50 12.01
C ILE A 190 -19.74 17.39 11.69
N GLU A 191 -18.74 17.42 12.56
CA GLU A 191 -17.47 18.10 12.28
C GLU A 191 -16.49 17.12 11.62
N ASN A 192 -15.73 17.61 10.63
CA ASN A 192 -14.75 16.79 9.88
C ASN A 192 -13.75 16.05 10.78
N LYS A 193 -13.38 16.66 11.92
CA LYS A 193 -12.44 16.07 12.89
C LYS A 193 -12.96 14.80 13.57
N ASP A 194 -14.29 14.67 13.67
CA ASP A 194 -14.96 13.57 14.36
C ASP A 194 -15.21 12.38 13.42
N ILE A 195 -14.92 12.55 12.13
CA ILE A 195 -15.14 11.52 11.11
C ILE A 195 -13.90 10.65 10.97
N PHE A 196 -14.06 9.36 11.24
CA PHE A 196 -13.03 8.37 10.94
C PHE A 196 -13.08 7.91 9.47
N ILE A 197 -14.27 7.55 8.98
CA ILE A 197 -14.54 7.19 7.57
C ILE A 197 -15.95 7.62 7.16
N VAL A 198 -16.10 7.98 5.89
CA VAL A 198 -17.38 8.16 5.17
C VAL A 198 -17.29 7.46 3.85
#